data_4c60ab8c606cea128cfd34fa7536d140
#
_entry.id   4c60ab8c606cea128cfd34fa7536d140
#
_cell.length_a   1.000
_cell.length_b   1.000
_cell.length_c   1.000
_cell.angle_alpha   90.00
_cell.angle_beta   90.00
_cell.angle_gamma   90.00
#
_symmetry.space_group_name_H-M   'P 1'
#
loop_
_entity.id
_entity.type
_entity.pdbx_description
1 polymer ?
#
loop_
_entity_poly.entity_id
_entity_poly.type
_entity_poly.pdbx_seq_one_letter_code
_entity_poly.pdbx_strand_id
1 'polypeptide(L)'
;MRHCLPVLLFVLALLRPDMAAARVVQIATGELPPYATESRADKGVALQIVRRAFALAGHEVRFHFMPWSRAQLETKAGLWDASAYWGASDQRRRDFLLSDTVLVEQWQLVSLREIKLDWQRLEDLGSWRIGVIRDYTYTPEFWRLVQAGRLQTDNTTDDLAGLRKLLLRRIDVLPIERNVACDLLARHFSPAEAAQLAIHPRLLTDSFTTHLLLPPQLPRSQVLLQDFNRGLRQLISSGEHARIMTSVSCPLGWAPRPAAQDPAATGPRQTP
;
A
#
# COMPACT_ATOMS: atom_id res chain seq x y z
N MET A 1 46.68 4.31 63.99
CA MET A 1 45.23 4.14 63.67
C MET A 1 44.85 5.26 62.73
N ARG A 2 44.85 5.02 61.45
CA ARG A 2 44.54 6.00 60.42
C ARG A 2 43.57 5.37 59.41
N HIS A 3 42.39 6.04 59.19
CA HIS A 3 41.27 5.68 58.46
C HIS A 3 41.57 5.62 56.94
N CYS A 4 41.11 4.56 56.26
CA CYS A 4 40.94 4.48 54.81
C CYS A 4 39.47 4.16 54.49
N LEU A 5 38.73 5.16 54.12
CA LEU A 5 37.50 5.18 53.34
C LEU A 5 37.51 6.56 52.64
N PRO A 6 37.14 6.76 51.40
CA PRO A 6 36.23 6.05 50.49
C PRO A 6 36.71 6.04 49.01
N VAL A 7 36.51 4.97 48.30
CA VAL A 7 36.54 4.97 46.83
C VAL A 7 35.43 4.01 46.34
N LEU A 8 34.20 4.38 46.47
CA LEU A 8 33.09 3.59 45.89
C LEU A 8 31.91 4.46 45.49
N LEU A 9 32.15 5.54 44.74
CA LEU A 9 31.07 6.45 44.32
C LEU A 9 31.26 7.06 42.92
N PHE A 10 31.82 6.34 41.93
CA PHE A 10 32.06 6.96 40.62
C PHE A 10 31.86 6.05 39.39
N VAL A 11 31.02 5.02 39.46
CA VAL A 11 30.76 4.16 38.26
C VAL A 11 29.27 4.10 37.84
N LEU A 12 28.38 4.91 38.41
CA LEU A 12 26.94 4.84 38.08
C LEU A 12 26.46 5.93 37.11
N ALA A 13 27.33 6.58 36.36
CA ALA A 13 26.97 7.75 35.54
C ALA A 13 27.06 7.55 34.01
N LEU A 14 27.21 6.33 33.47
CA LEU A 14 27.45 6.13 32.03
C LEU A 14 26.46 5.21 31.31
N LEU A 15 25.34 4.87 31.93
CA LEU A 15 24.19 4.26 31.23
C LEU A 15 23.15 5.35 31.01
N ARG A 16 23.47 6.38 30.21
CA ARG A 16 22.43 7.16 29.54
C ARG A 16 21.90 6.28 28.42
N PRO A 17 20.59 5.85 28.45
CA PRO A 17 19.98 5.34 27.25
C PRO A 17 20.13 6.44 26.22
N ASP A 18 20.71 6.10 25.08
CA ASP A 18 20.74 6.96 23.89
C ASP A 18 19.27 7.18 23.49
N MET A 19 18.67 8.23 24.09
CA MET A 19 17.34 8.69 23.69
C MET A 19 17.55 9.25 22.28
N ALA A 20 17.31 8.40 21.27
CA ALA A 20 17.26 8.83 19.89
C ALA A 20 16.45 10.13 19.84
N ALA A 21 17.11 11.24 19.52
CA ALA A 21 16.49 12.55 19.53
C ALA A 21 15.27 12.52 18.62
N ALA A 22 14.12 12.90 19.16
CA ALA A 22 12.88 13.03 18.41
C ALA A 22 13.15 13.84 17.14
N ARG A 23 12.88 13.24 15.99
CA ARG A 23 13.22 13.82 14.69
C ARG A 23 11.99 13.93 13.82
N VAL A 24 11.90 14.99 13.03
CA VAL A 24 10.91 15.12 11.96
C VAL A 24 11.40 14.35 10.74
N VAL A 25 10.75 13.23 10.42
CA VAL A 25 11.01 12.41 9.24
C VAL A 25 10.27 13.02 8.04
N GLN A 26 11.01 13.38 6.98
CA GLN A 26 10.46 13.97 5.78
C GLN A 26 10.13 12.88 4.78
N ILE A 27 8.85 12.70 4.45
CA ILE A 27 8.36 11.59 3.62
C ILE A 27 7.66 12.12 2.37
N ALA A 28 8.18 11.77 1.18
CA ALA A 28 7.52 12.03 -0.09
C ALA A 28 6.42 10.99 -0.36
N THR A 29 5.33 11.38 -1.00
CA THR A 29 4.24 10.49 -1.38
C THR A 29 3.45 11.08 -2.56
N GLY A 30 2.55 10.29 -3.14
CA GLY A 30 1.58 10.73 -4.15
C GLY A 30 0.16 10.72 -3.62
N GLU A 31 -0.76 11.11 -4.49
CA GLU A 31 -2.20 11.12 -4.21
C GLU A 31 -2.84 9.80 -4.64
N LEU A 32 -3.44 9.06 -3.72
CA LEU A 32 -4.25 7.86 -3.97
C LEU A 32 -5.24 7.63 -2.83
N PRO A 33 -6.36 8.35 -2.80
CA PRO A 33 -7.39 8.15 -1.79
C PRO A 33 -8.03 6.74 -1.92
N PRO A 34 -8.44 6.12 -0.80
CA PRO A 34 -8.48 6.65 0.57
C PRO A 34 -7.15 6.45 1.35
N TYR A 35 -6.11 5.94 0.74
CA TYR A 35 -4.87 5.50 1.37
C TYR A 35 -3.86 6.61 1.61
N ALA A 36 -3.65 7.46 0.60
CA ALA A 36 -2.77 8.62 0.66
C ALA A 36 -3.49 9.82 0.00
N THR A 37 -3.74 10.88 0.75
CA THR A 37 -4.42 12.08 0.22
C THR A 37 -4.11 13.31 1.04
N GLU A 38 -3.78 14.41 0.36
CA GLU A 38 -3.43 15.67 1.00
C GLU A 38 -4.65 16.35 1.65
N SER A 39 -5.83 16.17 1.09
CA SER A 39 -7.05 16.87 1.48
C SER A 39 -7.64 16.44 2.83
N ARG A 40 -7.32 15.24 3.33
CA ARG A 40 -7.81 14.72 4.61
C ARG A 40 -6.88 15.11 5.76
N ALA A 41 -7.44 15.33 6.94
CA ALA A 41 -6.66 15.63 8.16
C ALA A 41 -5.72 14.47 8.56
N ASP A 42 -6.20 13.21 8.43
CA ASP A 42 -5.42 11.99 8.69
C ASP A 42 -4.42 11.64 7.59
N LYS A 43 -4.51 12.31 6.43
CA LYS A 43 -3.72 12.08 5.22
C LYS A 43 -3.97 10.73 4.53
N GLY A 44 -5.00 10.00 4.97
CA GLY A 44 -5.38 8.68 4.46
C GLY A 44 -4.79 7.53 5.26
N VAL A 45 -5.40 6.36 5.09
CA VAL A 45 -5.19 5.18 5.95
C VAL A 45 -3.74 4.71 5.98
N ALA A 46 -3.08 4.62 4.83
CA ALA A 46 -1.68 4.18 4.76
C ALA A 46 -0.76 5.18 5.46
N LEU A 47 -0.97 6.48 5.22
CA LEU A 47 -0.15 7.52 5.84
C LEU A 47 -0.43 7.68 7.34
N GLN A 48 -1.65 7.39 7.78
CA GLN A 48 -1.96 7.32 9.20
C GLN A 48 -1.19 6.19 9.89
N ILE A 49 -1.14 4.99 9.28
CA ILE A 49 -0.34 3.87 9.77
C ILE A 49 1.14 4.26 9.85
N VAL A 50 1.68 4.87 8.78
CA VAL A 50 3.08 5.31 8.73
C VAL A 50 3.39 6.31 9.84
N ARG A 51 2.55 7.33 10.02
CA ARG A 51 2.69 8.34 11.09
C ARG A 51 2.67 7.70 12.48
N ARG A 52 1.73 6.79 12.72
CA ARG A 52 1.59 6.13 14.01
C ARG A 52 2.77 5.20 14.32
N ALA A 53 3.25 4.46 13.34
CA ALA A 53 4.42 3.59 13.51
C ALA A 53 5.68 4.40 13.88
N PHE A 54 5.94 5.52 13.20
CA PHE A 54 7.04 6.41 13.56
C PHE A 54 6.85 7.09 14.92
N ALA A 55 5.61 7.49 15.25
CA ALA A 55 5.32 8.09 16.56
C ALA A 55 5.60 7.13 17.73
N LEU A 56 5.29 5.84 17.57
CA LEU A 56 5.62 4.79 18.55
C LEU A 56 7.13 4.57 18.70
N ALA A 57 7.91 4.99 17.72
CA ALA A 57 9.37 4.98 17.75
C ALA A 57 9.98 6.34 18.19
N GLY A 58 9.14 7.33 18.56
CA GLY A 58 9.59 8.65 19.04
C GLY A 58 9.87 9.68 17.95
N HIS A 59 9.41 9.46 16.72
CA HIS A 59 9.59 10.38 15.59
C HIS A 59 8.30 11.10 15.21
N GLU A 60 8.42 12.34 14.73
CA GLU A 60 7.36 13.04 14.01
C GLU A 60 7.48 12.78 12.51
N VAL A 61 6.37 12.88 11.76
CA VAL A 61 6.34 12.70 10.31
C VAL A 61 5.74 13.92 9.64
N ARG A 62 6.39 14.38 8.58
CA ARG A 62 5.86 15.37 7.65
C ARG A 62 5.79 14.77 6.25
N PHE A 63 4.57 14.77 5.68
CA PHE A 63 4.34 14.29 4.32
C PHE A 63 4.42 15.42 3.31
N HIS A 64 5.00 15.10 2.13
CA HIS A 64 5.14 15.98 0.98
C HIS A 64 4.50 15.31 -0.23
N PHE A 65 3.39 15.86 -0.69
CA PHE A 65 2.64 15.32 -1.82
C PHE A 65 3.18 15.85 -3.14
N MET A 66 3.40 14.93 -4.09
CA MET A 66 3.91 15.22 -5.42
C MET A 66 3.59 14.06 -6.38
N PRO A 67 3.80 14.21 -7.71
CA PRO A 67 3.66 13.08 -8.62
C PRO A 67 4.52 11.88 -8.19
N TRP A 68 3.96 10.66 -8.28
CA TRP A 68 4.60 9.42 -7.82
C TRP A 68 6.02 9.22 -8.33
N SER A 69 6.21 9.40 -9.66
CA SER A 69 7.54 9.29 -10.28
C SER A 69 8.56 10.27 -9.68
N ARG A 70 8.12 11.49 -9.36
CA ARG A 70 8.95 12.50 -8.71
C ARG A 70 9.28 12.11 -7.27
N ALA A 71 8.29 11.65 -6.50
CA ALA A 71 8.50 11.18 -5.13
C ALA A 71 9.54 10.05 -5.07
N GLN A 72 9.45 9.07 -5.98
CA GLN A 72 10.43 7.98 -6.06
C GLN A 72 11.82 8.47 -6.47
N LEU A 73 11.91 9.33 -7.51
CA LEU A 73 13.18 9.84 -8.03
C LEU A 73 13.92 10.68 -6.98
N GLU A 74 13.23 11.64 -6.36
CA GLU A 74 13.82 12.53 -5.35
C GLU A 74 14.22 11.75 -4.08
N THR A 75 13.43 10.73 -3.69
CA THR A 75 13.81 9.84 -2.57
C THR A 75 15.05 9.02 -2.93
N LYS A 76 15.14 8.49 -4.16
CA LYS A 76 16.34 7.79 -4.63
C LYS A 76 17.57 8.68 -4.62
N ALA A 77 17.41 9.97 -4.91
CA ALA A 77 18.48 10.97 -4.84
C ALA A 77 18.84 11.39 -3.38
N GLY A 78 18.08 10.95 -2.38
CA GLY A 78 18.34 11.27 -0.97
C GLY A 78 17.81 12.63 -0.52
N LEU A 79 16.92 13.26 -1.28
CA LEU A 79 16.30 14.55 -0.92
C LEU A 79 15.25 14.37 0.20
N TRP A 80 14.67 13.17 0.33
CA TRP A 80 13.70 12.80 1.34
C TRP A 80 14.25 11.66 2.20
N ASP A 81 13.82 11.59 3.47
CA ASP A 81 14.18 10.48 4.36
C ASP A 81 13.57 9.16 3.90
N ALA A 82 12.36 9.21 3.33
CA ALA A 82 11.65 8.07 2.79
C ALA A 82 10.60 8.51 1.77
N SER A 83 10.05 7.51 1.05
CA SER A 83 8.79 7.67 0.33
C SER A 83 7.79 6.61 0.76
N ALA A 84 6.51 6.97 0.88
CA ALA A 84 5.47 6.10 1.44
C ALA A 84 4.53 5.56 0.37
N TYR A 85 3.96 4.37 0.68
CA TYR A 85 2.87 3.72 -0.06
C TYR A 85 3.29 3.19 -1.43
N TRP A 86 4.28 2.30 -1.44
CA TRP A 86 4.82 1.70 -2.67
C TRP A 86 4.65 0.20 -2.69
N GLY A 87 4.13 -0.33 -3.79
CA GLY A 87 4.14 -1.76 -4.06
C GLY A 87 5.58 -2.30 -4.17
N ALA A 88 5.83 -3.51 -3.68
CA ALA A 88 7.11 -4.15 -3.84
C ALA A 88 7.38 -4.53 -5.32
N SER A 89 8.61 -4.31 -5.79
CA SER A 89 9.09 -4.80 -7.08
C SER A 89 10.59 -5.09 -7.01
N ASP A 90 11.11 -5.92 -7.92
CA ASP A 90 12.54 -6.23 -7.96
C ASP A 90 13.40 -4.97 -8.18
N GLN A 91 12.92 -4.03 -9.00
CA GLN A 91 13.62 -2.77 -9.21
C GLN A 91 13.69 -1.95 -7.91
N ARG A 92 12.57 -1.83 -7.17
CA ARG A 92 12.55 -1.11 -5.90
C ARG A 92 13.40 -1.78 -4.83
N ARG A 93 13.46 -3.12 -4.81
CA ARG A 93 14.34 -3.86 -3.89
C ARG A 93 15.83 -3.64 -4.19
N ARG A 94 16.20 -3.38 -5.44
CA ARG A 94 17.59 -3.02 -5.80
C ARG A 94 17.93 -1.57 -5.45
N ASP A 95 16.97 -0.67 -5.60
CA ASP A 95 17.19 0.78 -5.48
C ASP A 95 17.00 1.33 -4.07
N PHE A 96 16.27 0.62 -3.20
CA PHE A 96 15.86 1.11 -1.89
C PHE A 96 15.93 0.01 -0.82
N LEU A 97 16.02 0.46 0.43
CA LEU A 97 15.64 -0.36 1.58
C LEU A 97 14.11 -0.30 1.69
N LEU A 98 13.46 -1.47 1.71
CA LEU A 98 12.01 -1.59 1.90
C LEU A 98 11.70 -1.90 3.36
N SER A 99 10.65 -1.24 3.90
CA SER A 99 10.11 -1.58 5.22
C SER A 99 9.44 -2.95 5.27
N ASP A 100 9.10 -3.39 6.47
CA ASP A 100 8.06 -4.40 6.67
C ASP A 100 6.77 -3.95 5.99
N THR A 101 5.85 -4.89 5.69
CA THR A 101 4.59 -4.61 4.99
C THR A 101 3.72 -3.66 5.81
N VAL A 102 3.40 -2.50 5.23
CA VAL A 102 2.53 -1.49 5.85
C VAL A 102 1.08 -1.95 5.82
N LEU A 103 0.62 -2.39 4.65
CA LEU A 103 -0.70 -2.99 4.46
C LEU A 103 -0.71 -3.95 3.26
N VAL A 104 -1.75 -4.76 3.17
CA VAL A 104 -1.99 -5.69 2.06
C VAL A 104 -3.25 -5.24 1.34
N GLU A 105 -3.19 -5.15 0.03
CA GLU A 105 -4.29 -4.70 -0.83
C GLU A 105 -4.92 -5.86 -1.59
N GLN A 106 -6.20 -5.65 -1.93
CA GLN A 106 -6.97 -6.54 -2.79
C GLN A 106 -7.28 -5.85 -4.11
N TRP A 107 -6.68 -6.35 -5.18
CA TRP A 107 -6.92 -5.84 -6.52
C TRP A 107 -7.91 -6.70 -7.27
N GLN A 108 -8.83 -6.04 -7.96
CA GLN A 108 -9.92 -6.67 -8.70
C GLN A 108 -10.01 -6.09 -10.11
N LEU A 109 -10.79 -6.75 -10.96
CA LEU A 109 -11.14 -6.24 -12.28
C LEU A 109 -12.53 -5.59 -12.22
N VAL A 110 -12.61 -4.39 -12.72
CA VAL A 110 -13.88 -3.67 -12.93
C VAL A 110 -14.18 -3.61 -14.42
N SER A 111 -15.44 -3.84 -14.78
CA SER A 111 -15.96 -3.74 -16.14
C SER A 111 -17.35 -3.14 -16.13
N LEU A 112 -17.93 -2.85 -17.31
CA LEU A 112 -19.35 -2.62 -17.42
C LEU A 112 -20.12 -3.89 -17.02
N ARG A 113 -21.22 -3.73 -16.28
CA ARG A 113 -22.05 -4.84 -15.78
C ARG A 113 -22.59 -5.77 -16.87
N GLU A 114 -22.80 -5.26 -18.06
CA GLU A 114 -23.27 -6.03 -19.22
C GLU A 114 -22.18 -6.91 -19.83
N ILE A 115 -20.91 -6.64 -19.55
CA ILE A 115 -19.78 -7.45 -20.01
C ILE A 115 -19.75 -8.74 -19.18
N LYS A 116 -19.86 -9.87 -19.85
CA LYS A 116 -19.67 -11.18 -19.24
C LYS A 116 -18.16 -11.48 -19.19
N LEU A 117 -17.48 -10.87 -18.25
CA LEU A 117 -16.08 -11.12 -18.02
C LEU A 117 -15.93 -12.46 -17.29
N ASP A 118 -15.51 -13.49 -18.01
CA ASP A 118 -15.14 -14.78 -17.45
C ASP A 118 -13.65 -15.01 -17.67
N TRP A 119 -12.91 -15.13 -16.57
CA TRP A 119 -11.48 -15.34 -16.60
C TRP A 119 -11.04 -16.21 -15.43
N GLN A 120 -10.10 -17.12 -15.69
CA GLN A 120 -9.49 -17.98 -14.70
C GLN A 120 -7.99 -17.66 -14.55
N ARG A 121 -7.35 -17.26 -15.64
CA ARG A 121 -5.94 -16.88 -15.73
C ARG A 121 -5.82 -15.55 -16.46
N LEU A 122 -4.71 -14.85 -16.26
CA LEU A 122 -4.47 -13.54 -16.88
C LEU A 122 -4.52 -13.59 -18.41
N GLU A 123 -4.12 -14.72 -19.01
CA GLU A 123 -4.17 -14.91 -20.46
C GLU A 123 -5.58 -14.83 -21.03
N ASP A 124 -6.59 -15.18 -20.25
CA ASP A 124 -8.00 -15.11 -20.66
C ASP A 124 -8.46 -13.67 -20.90
N LEU A 125 -7.68 -12.70 -20.42
CA LEU A 125 -7.91 -11.28 -20.64
C LEU A 125 -7.38 -10.77 -21.99
N GLY A 126 -6.74 -11.62 -22.80
CA GLY A 126 -6.07 -11.21 -24.03
C GLY A 126 -6.98 -10.61 -25.12
N SER A 127 -8.29 -10.90 -25.10
CA SER A 127 -9.28 -10.33 -26.01
C SER A 127 -9.87 -8.99 -25.55
N TRP A 128 -9.56 -8.55 -24.33
CA TRP A 128 -10.12 -7.35 -23.73
C TRP A 128 -9.13 -6.19 -23.77
N ARG A 129 -9.64 -4.97 -23.99
CA ARG A 129 -8.85 -3.74 -23.86
C ARG A 129 -8.73 -3.38 -22.39
N ILE A 130 -7.54 -3.57 -21.82
CA ILE A 130 -7.27 -3.40 -20.38
C ILE A 130 -6.75 -1.99 -20.15
N GLY A 131 -7.45 -1.18 -19.35
CA GLY A 131 -6.93 0.10 -18.87
C GLY A 131 -5.78 -0.14 -17.89
N VAL A 132 -4.65 0.56 -18.06
CA VAL A 132 -3.54 0.50 -17.11
C VAL A 132 -3.11 1.90 -16.71
N ILE A 133 -2.85 2.10 -15.42
CA ILE A 133 -2.32 3.36 -14.91
C ILE A 133 -0.79 3.31 -15.00
N ARG A 134 -0.22 4.40 -15.53
CA ARG A 134 1.24 4.52 -15.64
C ARG A 134 1.88 4.42 -14.25
N ASP A 135 3.02 3.74 -14.19
CA ASP A 135 3.86 3.56 -13.01
C ASP A 135 3.24 2.66 -11.91
N TYR A 136 2.06 2.06 -12.13
CA TYR A 136 1.50 1.07 -11.22
C TYR A 136 2.23 -0.27 -11.32
N THR A 137 2.40 -0.93 -10.18
CA THR A 137 3.17 -2.18 -10.10
C THR A 137 2.40 -3.37 -10.68
N TYR A 138 1.06 -3.46 -10.46
CA TYR A 138 0.26 -4.66 -10.71
C TYR A 138 0.99 -5.93 -10.22
N THR A 139 0.94 -7.03 -11.02
CA THR A 139 1.72 -8.24 -10.73
C THR A 139 2.85 -8.44 -11.74
N PRO A 140 3.97 -9.11 -11.38
CA PRO A 140 5.03 -9.43 -12.32
C PRO A 140 4.53 -10.21 -13.53
N GLU A 141 3.58 -11.14 -13.32
CA GLU A 141 2.97 -11.93 -14.38
C GLU A 141 2.17 -11.07 -15.35
N PHE A 142 1.38 -10.12 -14.84
CA PHE A 142 0.64 -9.19 -15.68
C PHE A 142 1.58 -8.46 -16.65
N TRP A 143 2.65 -7.86 -16.15
CA TRP A 143 3.59 -7.13 -17.00
C TRP A 143 4.36 -8.03 -17.97
N ARG A 144 4.68 -9.26 -17.55
CA ARG A 144 5.28 -10.26 -18.46
C ARG A 144 4.37 -10.56 -19.66
N LEU A 145 3.08 -10.71 -19.44
CA LEU A 145 2.10 -10.94 -20.50
C LEU A 145 1.90 -9.71 -21.40
N VAL A 146 1.91 -8.51 -20.83
CA VAL A 146 1.88 -7.25 -21.61
C VAL A 146 3.10 -7.16 -22.51
N GLN A 147 4.30 -7.38 -21.98
CA GLN A 147 5.56 -7.36 -22.75
C GLN A 147 5.61 -8.43 -23.85
N ALA A 148 4.98 -9.58 -23.61
CA ALA A 148 4.84 -10.65 -24.59
C ALA A 148 3.73 -10.40 -25.64
N GLY A 149 3.04 -9.25 -25.60
CA GLY A 149 1.94 -8.92 -26.50
C GLY A 149 0.69 -9.81 -26.32
N ARG A 150 0.57 -10.49 -25.18
CA ARG A 150 -0.55 -11.37 -24.85
C ARG A 150 -1.74 -10.63 -24.23
N LEU A 151 -1.52 -9.43 -23.69
CA LEU A 151 -2.55 -8.54 -23.16
C LEU A 151 -2.55 -7.22 -23.93
N GLN A 152 -3.74 -6.72 -24.27
CA GLN A 152 -3.92 -5.44 -24.93
C GLN A 152 -4.18 -4.37 -23.89
N THR A 153 -3.27 -3.40 -23.75
CA THR A 153 -3.37 -2.36 -22.74
C THR A 153 -3.56 -0.98 -23.34
N ASP A 154 -4.35 -0.15 -22.66
CA ASP A 154 -4.56 1.27 -22.94
C ASP A 154 -4.12 2.09 -21.73
N ASN A 155 -3.14 2.99 -21.91
CA ASN A 155 -2.62 3.82 -20.83
C ASN A 155 -3.65 4.85 -20.39
N THR A 156 -3.80 4.98 -19.08
CA THR A 156 -4.70 5.92 -18.43
C THR A 156 -3.91 6.75 -17.39
N THR A 157 -4.33 7.98 -17.14
CA THR A 157 -3.59 8.90 -16.26
C THR A 157 -3.71 8.53 -14.79
N ASP A 158 -4.91 8.08 -14.39
CA ASP A 158 -5.27 7.72 -13.03
C ASP A 158 -6.50 6.80 -13.01
N ASP A 159 -6.86 6.28 -11.85
CA ASP A 159 -8.00 5.37 -11.67
C ASP A 159 -9.35 6.03 -12.01
N LEU A 160 -9.51 7.32 -11.69
CA LEU A 160 -10.74 8.06 -12.03
C LEU A 160 -10.94 8.15 -13.52
N ALA A 161 -9.89 8.47 -14.27
CA ALA A 161 -9.91 8.47 -15.74
C ALA A 161 -10.17 7.06 -16.28
N GLY A 162 -9.61 6.02 -15.64
CA GLY A 162 -9.87 4.63 -15.98
C GLY A 162 -11.35 4.25 -15.84
N LEU A 163 -11.98 4.57 -14.72
CA LEU A 163 -13.41 4.34 -14.50
C LEU A 163 -14.29 5.10 -15.51
N ARG A 164 -13.93 6.34 -15.86
CA ARG A 164 -14.61 7.09 -16.91
C ARG A 164 -14.46 6.45 -18.29
N LYS A 165 -13.27 5.92 -18.62
CA LYS A 165 -13.03 5.19 -19.88
C LYS A 165 -13.90 3.93 -19.99
N LEU A 166 -14.15 3.21 -18.88
CA LEU A 166 -15.10 2.07 -18.87
C LEU A 166 -16.50 2.52 -19.27
N LEU A 167 -17.04 3.56 -18.62
CA LEU A 167 -18.37 4.09 -18.95
C LEU A 167 -18.47 4.58 -20.40
N LEU A 168 -17.38 5.13 -20.94
CA LEU A 168 -17.29 5.56 -22.33
C LEU A 168 -16.94 4.43 -23.32
N ARG A 169 -16.86 3.18 -22.85
CA ARG A 169 -16.52 1.99 -23.66
C ARG A 169 -15.16 2.10 -24.41
N ARG A 170 -14.25 2.91 -23.89
CA ARG A 170 -12.89 3.07 -24.44
C ARG A 170 -11.96 1.95 -24.01
N ILE A 171 -12.19 1.40 -22.83
CA ILE A 171 -11.58 0.16 -22.31
C ILE A 171 -12.69 -0.77 -21.88
N ASP A 172 -12.39 -2.05 -21.76
CA ASP A 172 -13.35 -3.09 -21.40
C ASP A 172 -13.19 -3.51 -19.94
N VAL A 173 -11.95 -3.48 -19.43
CA VAL A 173 -11.56 -3.94 -18.09
C VAL A 173 -10.55 -2.97 -17.48
N LEU A 174 -10.69 -2.73 -16.17
CA LEU A 174 -9.76 -1.92 -15.38
C LEU A 174 -9.32 -2.70 -14.13
N PRO A 175 -8.05 -3.09 -14.00
CA PRO A 175 -7.50 -3.54 -12.74
C PRO A 175 -7.41 -2.36 -11.77
N ILE A 176 -8.04 -2.48 -10.60
CA ILE A 176 -8.09 -1.41 -9.60
C ILE A 176 -8.12 -2.00 -8.20
N GLU A 177 -7.54 -1.29 -7.24
CA GLU A 177 -7.67 -1.65 -5.84
C GLU A 177 -9.11 -1.38 -5.36
N ARG A 178 -9.66 -2.32 -4.60
CA ARG A 178 -11.07 -2.34 -4.24
C ARG A 178 -11.56 -1.07 -3.54
N ASN A 179 -10.83 -0.61 -2.54
CA ASN A 179 -11.26 0.56 -1.75
C ASN A 179 -11.04 1.87 -2.50
N VAL A 180 -10.04 1.92 -3.39
CA VAL A 180 -9.86 3.03 -4.34
C VAL A 180 -11.06 3.12 -5.28
N ALA A 181 -11.50 2.01 -5.85
CA ALA A 181 -12.69 1.98 -6.68
C ALA A 181 -13.93 2.49 -5.93
N CYS A 182 -14.14 2.00 -4.70
CA CYS A 182 -15.28 2.41 -3.86
C CYS A 182 -15.26 3.91 -3.54
N ASP A 183 -14.12 4.44 -3.13
CA ASP A 183 -13.95 5.85 -2.79
C ASP A 183 -14.19 6.76 -4.00
N LEU A 184 -13.62 6.41 -5.16
CA LEU A 184 -13.80 7.17 -6.39
C LEU A 184 -15.26 7.15 -6.88
N LEU A 185 -15.91 5.99 -6.86
CA LEU A 185 -17.29 5.86 -7.28
C LEU A 185 -18.22 6.65 -6.37
N ALA A 186 -18.00 6.59 -5.06
CA ALA A 186 -18.81 7.35 -4.09
C ALA A 186 -18.69 8.87 -4.25
N ARG A 187 -17.53 9.35 -4.64
CA ARG A 187 -17.25 10.81 -4.68
C ARG A 187 -17.46 11.44 -6.06
N HIS A 188 -17.28 10.70 -7.14
CA HIS A 188 -17.17 11.29 -8.49
C HIS A 188 -18.18 10.77 -9.50
N PHE A 189 -19.04 9.83 -9.11
CA PHE A 189 -20.05 9.25 -10.01
C PHE A 189 -21.42 9.30 -9.34
N SER A 190 -22.45 9.49 -10.18
CA SER A 190 -23.84 9.33 -9.75
C SER A 190 -24.14 7.85 -9.43
N PRO A 191 -25.14 7.56 -8.61
CA PRO A 191 -25.57 6.18 -8.35
C PRO A 191 -25.90 5.41 -9.64
N ALA A 192 -26.46 6.09 -10.65
CA ALA A 192 -26.81 5.47 -11.95
C ALA A 192 -25.56 5.10 -12.77
N GLU A 193 -24.51 5.91 -12.75
CA GLU A 193 -23.23 5.60 -13.38
C GLU A 193 -22.51 4.47 -12.65
N ALA A 194 -22.41 4.54 -11.32
CA ALA A 194 -21.80 3.49 -10.51
C ALA A 194 -22.51 2.14 -10.68
N ALA A 195 -23.84 2.13 -10.84
CA ALA A 195 -24.64 0.92 -11.08
C ALA A 195 -24.34 0.25 -12.42
N GLN A 196 -23.79 0.96 -13.40
CA GLN A 196 -23.39 0.38 -14.69
C GLN A 196 -22.09 -0.43 -14.59
N LEU A 197 -21.32 -0.23 -13.54
CA LEU A 197 -20.06 -0.93 -13.32
C LEU A 197 -20.26 -2.16 -12.42
N ALA A 198 -19.42 -3.15 -12.61
CA ALA A 198 -19.39 -4.36 -11.80
C ALA A 198 -17.93 -4.72 -11.44
N ILE A 199 -17.72 -5.15 -10.20
CA ILE A 199 -16.48 -5.76 -9.76
C ILE A 199 -16.55 -7.26 -10.02
N HIS A 200 -15.54 -7.81 -10.65
CA HIS A 200 -15.43 -9.25 -10.81
C HIS A 200 -15.10 -9.90 -9.44
N PRO A 201 -15.77 -11.01 -9.05
CA PRO A 201 -15.57 -11.63 -7.74
C PRO A 201 -14.19 -12.22 -7.53
N ARG A 202 -13.51 -12.65 -8.62
CA ARG A 202 -12.13 -13.16 -8.54
C ARG A 202 -11.17 -12.00 -8.36
N LEU A 203 -10.26 -12.13 -7.41
CA LEU A 203 -9.18 -11.17 -7.19
C LEU A 203 -8.10 -11.33 -8.28
N LEU A 204 -7.57 -10.21 -8.74
CA LEU A 204 -6.34 -10.17 -9.53
C LEU A 204 -5.15 -10.55 -8.64
N THR A 205 -5.14 -10.02 -7.41
CA THR A 205 -4.23 -10.40 -6.33
C THR A 205 -4.84 -10.01 -4.98
N ASP A 206 -4.56 -10.81 -3.96
CA ASP A 206 -4.91 -10.57 -2.54
C ASP A 206 -3.65 -10.40 -1.66
N SER A 207 -2.49 -10.39 -2.27
CA SER A 207 -1.19 -10.37 -1.61
C SER A 207 -0.31 -9.19 -2.06
N PHE A 208 -0.92 -8.14 -2.59
CA PHE A 208 -0.20 -6.93 -2.98
C PHE A 208 0.20 -6.16 -1.72
N THR A 209 1.50 -6.13 -1.43
CA THR A 209 2.04 -5.48 -0.23
C THR A 209 2.55 -4.08 -0.53
N THR A 210 2.31 -3.14 0.39
CA THR A 210 2.86 -1.79 0.30
C THR A 210 3.89 -1.52 1.40
N HIS A 211 4.85 -0.67 1.10
CA HIS A 211 6.05 -0.44 1.91
C HIS A 211 6.45 1.03 1.90
N LEU A 212 7.33 1.40 2.85
CA LEU A 212 8.18 2.56 2.72
C LEU A 212 9.39 2.21 1.85
N LEU A 213 9.85 3.18 1.07
CA LEU A 213 11.14 3.16 0.38
C LEU A 213 12.09 4.12 1.09
N LEU A 214 13.26 3.65 1.53
CA LEU A 214 14.30 4.48 2.11
C LEU A 214 15.55 4.43 1.23
N PRO A 215 16.21 5.58 0.97
CA PRO A 215 17.41 5.62 0.13
C PRO A 215 18.60 5.00 0.88
N PRO A 216 19.25 3.94 0.34
CA PRO A 216 20.28 3.18 1.06
C PRO A 216 21.56 4.00 1.36
N GLN A 217 21.83 5.04 0.57
CA GLN A 217 23.04 5.86 0.71
C GLN A 217 23.00 6.86 1.86
N LEU A 218 21.84 7.11 2.46
CA LEU A 218 21.75 8.01 3.62
C LEU A 218 22.13 7.24 4.91
N PRO A 219 23.09 7.73 5.71
CA PRO A 219 23.53 7.03 6.91
C PRO A 219 22.41 6.71 7.91
N ARG A 220 21.34 7.55 7.91
CA ARG A 220 20.20 7.41 8.82
C ARG A 220 19.15 6.40 8.36
N SER A 221 19.15 6.01 7.08
CA SER A 221 18.06 5.17 6.51
C SER A 221 17.91 3.85 7.21
N GLN A 222 19.00 3.19 7.58
CA GLN A 222 18.95 1.91 8.26
C GLN A 222 18.34 2.03 9.68
N VAL A 223 18.67 3.09 10.41
CA VAL A 223 18.10 3.35 11.75
C VAL A 223 16.61 3.67 11.64
N LEU A 224 16.23 4.58 10.71
CA LEU A 224 14.83 4.92 10.48
C LEU A 224 14.00 3.71 10.06
N LEU A 225 14.55 2.81 9.23
CA LEU A 225 13.90 1.56 8.84
C LEU A 225 13.63 0.65 10.04
N GLN A 226 14.64 0.47 10.91
CA GLN A 226 14.51 -0.34 12.13
C GLN A 226 13.49 0.25 13.10
N ASP A 227 13.51 1.56 13.29
CA ASP A 227 12.58 2.29 14.14
C ASP A 227 11.16 2.17 13.61
N PHE A 228 10.97 2.40 12.32
CA PHE A 228 9.67 2.24 11.67
C PHE A 228 9.13 0.82 11.83
N ASN A 229 9.92 -0.20 11.49
CA ASN A 229 9.50 -1.59 11.56
C ASN A 229 9.18 -2.01 13.00
N ARG A 230 9.94 -1.52 14.00
CA ARG A 230 9.63 -1.73 15.42
C ARG A 230 8.28 -1.12 15.79
N GLY A 231 8.05 0.14 15.46
CA GLY A 231 6.78 0.83 15.72
C GLY A 231 5.60 0.19 14.97
N LEU A 232 5.80 -0.25 13.73
CA LEU A 232 4.77 -0.95 12.94
C LEU A 232 4.37 -2.28 13.59
N ARG A 233 5.34 -3.08 14.05
CA ARG A 233 5.04 -4.32 14.79
C ARG A 233 4.25 -4.05 16.06
N GLN A 234 4.60 -3.00 16.81
CA GLN A 234 3.86 -2.60 18.00
C GLN A 234 2.43 -2.15 17.65
N LEU A 235 2.25 -1.41 16.57
CA LEU A 235 0.95 -0.97 16.07
C LEU A 235 0.05 -2.16 15.69
N ILE A 236 0.62 -3.18 15.03
CA ILE A 236 -0.08 -4.41 14.64
C ILE A 236 -0.47 -5.21 15.89
N SER A 237 0.47 -5.43 16.81
CA SER A 237 0.23 -6.26 18.02
C SER A 237 -0.79 -5.64 18.98
N SER A 238 -0.92 -4.31 19.01
CA SER A 238 -1.95 -3.60 19.80
C SER A 238 -3.35 -3.65 19.20
N GLY A 239 -3.51 -4.13 17.97
CA GLY A 239 -4.76 -4.07 17.22
C GLY A 239 -5.12 -2.68 16.66
N GLU A 240 -4.29 -1.66 16.90
CA GLU A 240 -4.53 -0.30 16.38
C GLU A 240 -4.46 -0.27 14.85
N HIS A 241 -3.53 -1.03 14.24
CA HIS A 241 -3.43 -1.19 12.79
C HIS A 241 -4.77 -1.67 12.18
N ALA A 242 -5.35 -2.73 12.73
CA ALA A 242 -6.63 -3.27 12.25
C ALA A 242 -7.77 -2.25 12.39
N ARG A 243 -7.81 -1.49 13.50
CA ARG A 243 -8.80 -0.42 13.70
C ARG A 243 -8.66 0.72 12.68
N ILE A 244 -7.45 1.10 12.31
CA ILE A 244 -7.22 2.10 11.26
C ILE A 244 -7.74 1.55 9.93
N MET A 245 -7.46 0.30 9.60
CA MET A 245 -7.91 -0.34 8.37
C MET A 245 -9.44 -0.44 8.25
N THR A 246 -10.17 -0.61 9.35
CA THR A 246 -11.65 -0.65 9.31
C THR A 246 -12.29 0.69 8.98
N SER A 247 -11.54 1.80 9.00
CA SER A 247 -12.05 3.11 8.57
C SER A 247 -12.24 3.22 7.05
N VAL A 248 -11.70 2.27 6.29
CA VAL A 248 -11.90 2.16 4.84
C VAL A 248 -13.11 1.28 4.58
N SER A 249 -14.24 1.90 4.26
CA SER A 249 -15.48 1.19 3.92
C SER A 249 -15.90 1.49 2.49
N CYS A 250 -16.49 0.50 1.83
CA CYS A 250 -17.11 0.67 0.52
C CYS A 250 -18.59 0.99 0.71
N PRO A 251 -19.04 2.26 0.55
CA PRO A 251 -20.42 2.67 0.86
C PRO A 251 -21.48 2.11 -0.11
N LEU A 252 -21.05 1.56 -1.25
CA LEU A 252 -21.93 1.16 -2.35
C LEU A 252 -22.29 -0.34 -2.35
N GLY A 253 -22.14 -1.03 -1.23
CA GLY A 253 -22.45 -2.46 -1.16
C GLY A 253 -21.55 -3.35 -2.04
N TRP A 254 -20.45 -2.82 -2.51
CA TRP A 254 -19.40 -3.54 -3.23
C TRP A 254 -18.52 -4.34 -2.26
N ALA A 255 -19.09 -4.77 -1.13
CA ALA A 255 -18.42 -5.73 -0.27
C ALA A 255 -18.12 -6.99 -1.09
N PRO A 256 -16.91 -7.56 -1.05
CA PRO A 256 -16.66 -8.85 -1.65
C PRO A 256 -17.66 -9.82 -1.01
N ARG A 257 -18.31 -10.65 -1.82
CA ARG A 257 -18.86 -11.89 -1.25
C ARG A 257 -17.67 -12.58 -0.58
N PRO A 258 -17.84 -13.06 0.67
CA PRO A 258 -16.82 -13.92 1.24
C PRO A 258 -16.50 -14.98 0.19
N ALA A 259 -15.20 -15.19 -0.09
CA ALA A 259 -14.78 -16.27 -0.97
C ALA A 259 -15.55 -17.50 -0.53
N ALA A 260 -16.28 -18.13 -1.45
CA ALA A 260 -16.95 -19.37 -1.16
C ALA A 260 -15.87 -20.30 -0.57
N GLN A 261 -16.05 -20.70 0.67
CA GLN A 261 -15.13 -21.63 1.30
C GLN A 261 -15.07 -22.83 0.39
N ASP A 262 -13.89 -23.11 -0.15
CA ASP A 262 -13.65 -24.22 -1.04
C ASP A 262 -14.02 -25.49 -0.28
N PRO A 263 -15.06 -26.26 -0.64
CA PRO A 263 -15.48 -27.45 0.10
C PRO A 263 -14.43 -28.57 0.06
N ALA A 264 -13.33 -28.39 -0.67
CA ALA A 264 -12.22 -29.34 -0.77
C ALA A 264 -11.21 -29.24 0.40
N ALA A 265 -11.33 -28.28 1.32
CA ALA A 265 -10.40 -28.14 2.46
C ALA A 265 -10.76 -29.01 3.69
N THR A 266 -11.82 -29.80 3.65
CA THR A 266 -12.12 -30.83 4.65
C THR A 266 -11.41 -32.12 4.28
N GLY A 267 -10.14 -32.25 4.69
CA GLY A 267 -9.41 -33.52 4.65
C GLY A 267 -10.14 -34.60 5.44
N PRO A 268 -9.90 -35.91 5.14
CA PRO A 268 -10.65 -37.02 5.69
C PRO A 268 -10.52 -37.07 7.21
N ARG A 269 -11.66 -37.07 7.92
CA ARG A 269 -11.70 -37.40 9.34
C ARG A 269 -11.17 -38.83 9.52
N GLN A 270 -10.09 -38.96 10.23
CA GLN A 270 -9.69 -40.23 10.79
C GLN A 270 -10.76 -40.62 11.84
N THR A 271 -11.49 -41.65 11.56
CA THR A 271 -12.32 -42.39 12.55
C THR A 271 -11.46 -43.41 13.28
N PRO A 272 -11.75 -43.68 14.58
CA PRO A 272 -10.92 -44.47 15.50
C PRO A 272 -10.77 -45.92 15.14
#